data_2080666262d9c2df064f5dfb94ee2560
#
_entry.id   2080666262d9c2df064f5dfb94ee2560
#
_cell.length_a   1.000
_cell.length_b   1.000
_cell.length_c   1.000
_cell.angle_alpha   90.00
_cell.angle_beta   90.00
_cell.angle_gamma   90.00
#
_symmetry.space_group_name_H-M   'P 1'
#
loop_
_entity.id
_entity.type
_entity.pdbx_description
1 polymer ?
#
loop_
_entity_poly.entity_id
_entity_poly.type
_entity_poly.pdbx_seq_one_letter_code
_entity_poly.pdbx_strand_id
1 'polypeptide(L)'
;MQAARTVLEQKIWERRQTLQEFTEWAEAFAREHDEPGTLSVRHLQRLVAGQTASGRPVGRPRPATVRLLEAIFGVGIDVLLAPPESDTAHEDAYTSGQPFLNVGAAPTSARRETTPAVQTPDARVDMAQSFAWLDARSGWSSETTRRKVTSRLASLTADEVLDRPARRRKVGRSEIAKSVADYYGTAETGHHFYSATCGDSEIRTSVLTCDRWLDLGCQLGRGNDKVALRTDTSVAQHVVTSDRAIDRLAEATAQGIRMANMPLYRLLNLEARPGAISAEVGTVPFIEYAVSMDLLENELIDALAVGASGQLPLRDYYLPNLDSVLNLSGRLCAGGVLALCAIARPPDPYRRERDFAIVVQQRSSHVLNAAQRLSVIPKGFHQPMTDLHADAQLTSTLLREMEEELFGRTDVDNTLEGNCAAAPLHRGRMSEPMRWLMADPARVRMECTGFGLNLVSGNYEFACLLVIEDDEFWTRYGGEIEANWEASGLRLYSSLDHQLVGELVTDESWSNEGIFAFLQGIRRLRESSDVRTKLPFIQVNPGE
;
A
#
# COMPACT_ATOMS: atom_id res chain seq x y z
N MET A 1 -4.88 20.92 -42.06
CA MET A 1 -4.57 20.63 -40.65
C MET A 1 -5.66 19.72 -40.12
N GLN A 2 -5.32 18.66 -39.43
CA GLN A 2 -6.31 17.77 -38.82
C GLN A 2 -6.93 18.51 -37.63
N ALA A 3 -8.25 18.55 -37.50
CA ALA A 3 -8.91 19.22 -36.38
C ALA A 3 -8.60 18.46 -35.07
N ALA A 4 -8.39 19.20 -33.97
CA ALA A 4 -8.20 18.59 -32.67
C ALA A 4 -9.47 17.83 -32.24
N ARG A 5 -9.28 16.68 -31.62
CA ARG A 5 -10.39 15.81 -31.18
C ARG A 5 -10.95 16.21 -29.82
N THR A 6 -10.11 16.83 -28.99
CA THR A 6 -10.49 17.33 -27.67
C THR A 6 -9.82 18.69 -27.42
N VAL A 7 -10.37 19.45 -26.49
CA VAL A 7 -9.74 20.70 -26.01
C VAL A 7 -8.35 20.44 -25.43
N LEU A 8 -8.13 19.29 -24.81
CA LEU A 8 -6.81 18.85 -24.32
C LEU A 8 -5.80 18.73 -25.47
N GLU A 9 -6.17 18.09 -26.58
CA GLU A 9 -5.32 17.97 -27.77
C GLU A 9 -5.00 19.35 -28.35
N GLN A 10 -6.02 20.20 -28.46
CA GLN A 10 -5.84 21.58 -28.92
C GLN A 10 -4.85 22.37 -28.06
N LYS A 11 -5.00 22.32 -26.74
CA LYS A 11 -4.13 23.02 -25.79
C LYS A 11 -2.68 22.52 -25.81
N ILE A 12 -2.46 21.23 -26.07
CA ILE A 12 -1.11 20.67 -26.28
C ILE A 12 -0.51 21.19 -27.59
N TRP A 13 -1.28 21.26 -28.67
CA TRP A 13 -0.80 21.83 -29.95
C TRP A 13 -0.50 23.33 -29.85
N GLU A 14 -1.30 24.09 -29.11
CA GLU A 14 -1.04 25.51 -28.85
C GLU A 14 0.31 25.71 -28.16
N ARG A 15 0.77 24.75 -27.34
CA ARG A 15 2.11 24.74 -26.73
C ARG A 15 3.22 24.31 -27.70
N ARG A 16 2.87 23.89 -28.91
CA ARG A 16 3.79 23.36 -29.93
C ARG A 16 4.59 22.16 -29.44
N GLN A 17 3.98 21.30 -28.63
CA GLN A 17 4.58 20.08 -28.09
C GLN A 17 3.96 18.85 -28.74
N THR A 18 4.76 17.81 -28.94
CA THR A 18 4.27 16.48 -29.21
C THR A 18 3.68 15.87 -27.91
N LEU A 19 2.89 14.82 -28.01
CA LEU A 19 2.34 14.14 -26.83
C LEU A 19 3.46 13.58 -25.91
N GLN A 20 4.59 13.18 -26.50
CA GLN A 20 5.74 12.71 -25.76
C GLN A 20 6.43 13.86 -25.00
N GLU A 21 6.77 14.95 -25.69
CA GLU A 21 7.37 16.15 -25.08
C GLU A 21 6.48 16.74 -23.99
N PHE A 22 5.16 16.76 -24.22
CA PHE A 22 4.22 17.21 -23.21
C PHE A 22 4.21 16.29 -21.97
N THR A 23 4.30 14.97 -22.17
CA THR A 23 4.34 14.01 -21.04
C THR A 23 5.61 14.24 -20.19
N GLU A 24 6.78 14.36 -20.82
CA GLU A 24 8.05 14.63 -20.15
C GLU A 24 8.03 15.98 -19.40
N TRP A 25 7.44 17.00 -20.03
CA TRP A 25 7.27 18.31 -19.42
C TRP A 25 6.25 18.26 -18.25
N ALA A 26 5.14 17.55 -18.37
CA ALA A 26 4.14 17.39 -17.33
C ALA A 26 4.69 16.65 -16.10
N GLU A 27 5.59 15.68 -16.29
CA GLU A 27 6.28 15.01 -15.19
C GLU A 27 7.26 15.95 -14.46
N ALA A 28 7.95 16.83 -15.21
CA ALA A 28 8.79 17.86 -14.61
C ALA A 28 7.96 18.87 -13.81
N PHE A 29 6.84 19.31 -14.38
CA PHE A 29 5.87 20.21 -13.74
C PHE A 29 5.31 19.60 -12.45
N ALA A 30 4.92 18.32 -12.47
CA ALA A 30 4.40 17.61 -11.30
C ALA A 30 5.44 17.59 -10.16
N ARG A 31 6.71 17.34 -10.48
CA ARG A 31 7.81 17.36 -9.49
C ARG A 31 8.07 18.76 -8.91
N GLU A 32 8.00 19.79 -9.74
CA GLU A 32 8.25 21.17 -9.34
C GLU A 32 7.12 21.75 -8.45
N HIS A 33 5.89 21.30 -8.69
CA HIS A 33 4.69 21.81 -7.99
C HIS A 33 4.14 20.84 -6.94
N ASP A 34 4.89 19.76 -6.64
CA ASP A 34 4.48 18.71 -5.68
C ASP A 34 3.08 18.11 -5.99
N GLU A 35 2.73 18.06 -7.29
CA GLU A 35 1.48 17.47 -7.73
C GLU A 35 1.62 15.95 -7.86
N PRO A 36 0.76 15.16 -7.21
CA PRO A 36 0.77 13.72 -7.35
C PRO A 36 0.26 13.34 -8.73
N GLY A 37 1.12 12.78 -9.58
CA GLY A 37 0.65 12.20 -10.83
C GLY A 37 1.75 11.98 -11.85
N THR A 38 1.73 10.80 -12.45
CA THR A 38 2.48 10.50 -13.67
C THR A 38 1.51 10.42 -14.84
N LEU A 39 1.90 10.99 -15.97
CA LEU A 39 1.12 10.97 -17.19
C LEU A 39 1.90 10.22 -18.28
N SER A 40 1.53 8.95 -18.54
CA SER A 40 2.20 8.21 -19.62
C SER A 40 1.70 8.68 -20.99
N VAL A 41 2.56 8.60 -22.01
CA VAL A 41 2.23 8.94 -23.41
C VAL A 41 0.99 8.18 -23.88
N ARG A 42 0.88 6.89 -23.55
CA ARG A 42 -0.26 6.06 -23.94
C ARG A 42 -1.57 6.48 -23.24
N HIS A 43 -1.49 6.89 -21.98
CA HIS A 43 -2.65 7.43 -21.26
C HIS A 43 -3.08 8.76 -21.89
N LEU A 44 -2.13 9.66 -22.15
CA LEU A 44 -2.39 10.93 -22.82
C LEU A 44 -3.00 10.73 -24.20
N GLN A 45 -2.49 9.77 -25.01
CA GLN A 45 -3.08 9.41 -26.31
C GLN A 45 -4.55 9.01 -26.22
N ARG A 46 -4.94 8.25 -25.18
CA ARG A 46 -6.35 7.90 -24.97
C ARG A 46 -7.19 9.10 -24.58
N LEU A 47 -6.67 9.98 -23.74
CA LEU A 47 -7.38 11.18 -23.29
C LEU A 47 -7.63 12.14 -24.47
N VAL A 48 -6.62 12.41 -25.29
CA VAL A 48 -6.75 13.29 -26.46
C VAL A 48 -7.61 12.65 -27.56
N ALA A 49 -7.68 11.31 -27.63
CA ALA A 49 -8.56 10.64 -28.58
C ALA A 49 -10.05 10.81 -28.24
N GLY A 50 -10.40 11.08 -26.97
CA GLY A 50 -11.77 11.25 -26.50
C GLY A 50 -12.63 9.99 -26.55
N GLN A 51 -12.14 8.91 -27.21
CA GLN A 51 -12.85 7.65 -27.41
C GLN A 51 -11.89 6.47 -27.27
N THR A 52 -12.40 5.33 -26.82
CA THR A 52 -11.70 4.04 -26.82
C THR A 52 -11.64 3.47 -28.23
N ALA A 53 -10.80 2.44 -28.46
CA ALA A 53 -10.72 1.73 -29.73
C ALA A 53 -12.09 1.11 -30.18
N SER A 54 -13.03 0.93 -29.23
CA SER A 54 -14.39 0.44 -29.48
C SER A 54 -15.42 1.57 -29.71
N GLY A 55 -14.99 2.84 -29.83
CA GLY A 55 -15.88 3.98 -30.08
C GLY A 55 -16.66 4.48 -28.85
N ARG A 56 -16.38 3.97 -27.66
CA ARG A 56 -16.99 4.46 -26.41
C ARG A 56 -16.23 5.67 -25.88
N PRO A 57 -16.89 6.63 -25.23
CA PRO A 57 -16.20 7.74 -24.56
C PRO A 57 -15.14 7.22 -23.59
N VAL A 58 -14.01 7.90 -23.51
CA VAL A 58 -12.98 7.58 -22.50
C VAL A 58 -13.59 7.86 -21.12
N GLY A 59 -13.50 6.87 -20.22
CA GLY A 59 -13.93 7.05 -18.84
C GLY A 59 -13.17 8.18 -18.14
N ARG A 60 -13.68 8.65 -17.00
CA ARG A 60 -13.09 9.75 -16.24
C ARG A 60 -11.63 9.40 -15.87
N PRO A 61 -10.66 10.29 -16.13
CA PRO A 61 -9.26 10.06 -15.77
C PRO A 61 -9.08 9.94 -14.25
N ARG A 62 -7.99 9.33 -13.84
CA ARG A 62 -7.62 9.19 -12.43
C ARG A 62 -7.58 10.55 -11.72
N PRO A 63 -7.97 10.64 -10.43
CA PRO A 63 -7.96 11.89 -9.69
C PRO A 63 -6.61 12.62 -9.71
N ALA A 64 -5.49 11.90 -9.66
CA ALA A 64 -4.15 12.47 -9.76
C ALA A 64 -3.89 13.05 -11.16
N THR A 65 -4.28 12.36 -12.23
CA THR A 65 -4.20 12.85 -13.60
C THR A 65 -5.12 14.07 -13.82
N VAL A 66 -6.32 14.03 -13.22
CA VAL A 66 -7.27 15.16 -13.25
C VAL A 66 -6.62 16.39 -12.64
N ARG A 67 -6.14 16.29 -11.38
CA ARG A 67 -5.49 17.42 -10.69
C ARG A 67 -4.29 17.96 -11.47
N LEU A 68 -3.42 17.07 -11.96
CA LEU A 68 -2.26 17.47 -12.74
C LEU A 68 -2.66 18.25 -14.01
N LEU A 69 -3.63 17.75 -14.78
CA LEU A 69 -4.07 18.42 -16.00
C LEU A 69 -4.82 19.73 -15.70
N GLU A 70 -5.62 19.76 -14.65
CA GLU A 70 -6.30 20.97 -14.20
C GLU A 70 -5.31 22.01 -13.67
N ALA A 71 -4.27 21.61 -12.93
CA ALA A 71 -3.19 22.49 -12.49
C ALA A 71 -2.38 23.05 -13.67
N ILE A 72 -2.09 22.22 -14.68
CA ILE A 72 -1.33 22.64 -15.88
C ILE A 72 -2.11 23.62 -16.75
N PHE A 73 -3.42 23.39 -16.94
CA PHE A 73 -4.21 24.13 -17.90
C PHE A 73 -5.17 25.17 -17.29
N GLY A 74 -5.38 25.13 -15.98
CA GLY A 74 -6.33 26.01 -15.28
C GLY A 74 -7.79 25.80 -15.67
N VAL A 75 -8.14 24.63 -16.24
CA VAL A 75 -9.46 24.33 -16.80
C VAL A 75 -9.90 22.94 -16.32
N GLY A 76 -11.17 22.82 -15.97
CA GLY A 76 -11.71 21.55 -15.47
C GLY A 76 -11.61 20.41 -16.48
N ILE A 77 -11.38 19.18 -15.99
CA ILE A 77 -11.12 18.01 -16.81
C ILE A 77 -12.25 17.72 -17.81
N ASP A 78 -13.50 17.94 -17.43
CA ASP A 78 -14.65 17.70 -18.30
C ASP A 78 -14.63 18.63 -19.54
N VAL A 79 -14.13 19.86 -19.38
CA VAL A 79 -13.91 20.80 -20.50
C VAL A 79 -12.71 20.37 -21.34
N LEU A 80 -11.62 19.93 -20.70
CA LEU A 80 -10.43 19.45 -21.42
C LEU A 80 -10.72 18.23 -22.31
N LEU A 81 -11.62 17.37 -21.91
CA LEU A 81 -11.99 16.15 -22.65
C LEU A 81 -13.14 16.36 -23.64
N ALA A 82 -13.80 17.53 -23.61
CA ALA A 82 -14.85 17.87 -24.56
C ALA A 82 -14.26 18.12 -25.98
N PRO A 83 -15.03 17.93 -27.04
CA PRO A 83 -14.67 18.38 -28.38
C PRO A 83 -14.43 19.89 -28.37
N PRO A 84 -13.45 20.43 -29.11
CA PRO A 84 -13.26 21.86 -29.24
C PRO A 84 -14.49 22.50 -29.92
N GLU A 85 -14.93 23.65 -29.43
CA GLU A 85 -16.00 24.43 -30.06
C GLU A 85 -15.52 24.89 -31.44
N SER A 86 -16.25 24.59 -32.47
CA SER A 86 -15.99 25.09 -33.82
C SER A 86 -16.30 26.55 -33.85
N ASP A 87 -15.30 27.37 -34.17
CA ASP A 87 -15.46 28.80 -34.44
C ASP A 87 -16.44 29.03 -35.62
N THR A 88 -17.72 29.23 -35.28
CA THR A 88 -18.68 29.94 -36.17
C THR A 88 -19.49 30.91 -35.34
N ALA A 89 -19.05 32.17 -35.45
CA ALA A 89 -19.84 33.41 -35.28
C ALA A 89 -20.57 33.62 -33.94
N HIS A 90 -20.19 34.56 -33.12
CA HIS A 90 -20.83 35.89 -33.14
C HIS A 90 -20.17 36.83 -32.13
N GLU A 91 -19.86 38.01 -32.64
CA GLU A 91 -19.74 39.24 -31.87
C GLU A 91 -21.06 39.60 -31.21
N ASP A 92 -20.93 40.39 -30.16
CA ASP A 92 -21.93 41.25 -29.51
C ASP A 92 -22.74 40.69 -28.32
N ALA A 93 -22.46 41.19 -27.15
CA ALA A 93 -23.25 42.13 -26.38
C ALA A 93 -23.03 42.00 -24.87
N TYR A 94 -22.39 43.01 -24.34
CA TYR A 94 -22.57 43.43 -22.92
C TYR A 94 -24.04 43.80 -22.69
N THR A 95 -24.68 43.29 -21.63
CA THR A 95 -25.36 44.07 -20.60
C THR A 95 -26.20 43.23 -19.63
N SER A 96 -25.92 43.45 -18.37
CA SER A 96 -26.80 43.57 -17.18
C SER A 96 -28.10 42.74 -17.04
N GLY A 97 -28.29 42.17 -15.86
CA GLY A 97 -29.60 42.17 -15.19
C GLY A 97 -30.17 40.80 -14.78
N GLN A 98 -30.18 40.55 -13.49
CA GLN A 98 -31.06 39.58 -12.79
C GLN A 98 -32.54 40.02 -12.86
N PRO A 99 -33.48 39.30 -12.23
CA PRO A 99 -33.85 37.85 -12.21
C PRO A 99 -35.33 37.64 -12.63
N PHE A 100 -35.87 36.42 -12.65
CA PHE A 100 -37.23 36.06 -12.18
C PHE A 100 -37.67 34.63 -12.60
N LEU A 101 -37.97 33.86 -11.62
CA LEU A 101 -39.05 32.88 -11.34
C LEU A 101 -39.97 32.36 -12.45
N ASN A 102 -40.14 31.06 -12.48
CA ASN A 102 -41.35 30.24 -12.27
C ASN A 102 -41.87 29.34 -13.39
N VAL A 103 -42.03 28.07 -13.01
CA VAL A 103 -43.17 27.12 -13.16
C VAL A 103 -43.42 26.48 -14.50
N GLY A 104 -43.35 25.12 -14.49
CA GLY A 104 -44.36 24.32 -15.14
C GLY A 104 -43.94 23.04 -15.85
N ALA A 105 -44.33 21.93 -15.26
CA ALA A 105 -44.72 20.66 -15.89
C ALA A 105 -43.64 19.68 -16.35
N ALA A 106 -43.57 18.56 -15.62
CA ALA A 106 -43.10 17.26 -16.08
C ALA A 106 -43.97 16.67 -17.19
N PRO A 107 -43.50 15.69 -17.98
CA PRO A 107 -43.52 14.34 -17.45
C PRO A 107 -42.42 13.34 -17.93
N THR A 108 -42.38 12.23 -17.22
CA THR A 108 -41.97 10.86 -17.56
C THR A 108 -40.50 10.50 -17.67
N SER A 109 -40.05 9.91 -16.56
CA SER A 109 -39.31 8.66 -16.36
C SER A 109 -38.44 8.14 -17.51
N ALA A 110 -37.14 8.36 -17.35
CA ALA A 110 -36.13 7.35 -17.65
C ALA A 110 -35.20 7.28 -16.44
N ARG A 111 -35.27 6.16 -15.75
CA ARG A 111 -34.41 5.81 -14.62
C ARG A 111 -32.96 5.80 -15.11
N ARG A 112 -32.23 6.89 -14.87
CA ARG A 112 -30.76 6.88 -14.88
C ARG A 112 -30.34 6.12 -13.62
N GLU A 113 -29.79 4.93 -13.78
CA GLU A 113 -29.01 4.30 -12.75
C GLU A 113 -27.83 5.22 -12.44
N THR A 114 -27.93 5.93 -11.34
CA THR A 114 -26.81 6.67 -10.73
C THR A 114 -25.87 5.61 -10.17
N THR A 115 -24.73 5.43 -10.81
CA THR A 115 -23.56 4.77 -10.20
C THR A 115 -23.30 5.50 -8.87
N PRO A 116 -23.25 4.79 -7.73
CA PRO A 116 -22.99 5.47 -6.46
C PRO A 116 -21.61 6.12 -6.52
N ALA A 117 -21.58 7.39 -6.16
CA ALA A 117 -20.32 8.09 -5.91
C ALA A 117 -19.53 7.27 -4.87
N VAL A 118 -18.28 6.96 -5.19
CA VAL A 118 -17.34 6.34 -4.25
C VAL A 118 -17.25 7.27 -3.04
N GLN A 119 -17.96 6.92 -1.98
CA GLN A 119 -17.83 7.61 -0.69
C GLN A 119 -16.52 7.13 -0.09
N THR A 120 -15.52 8.02 0.00
CA THR A 120 -14.39 7.79 0.90
C THR A 120 -14.97 7.61 2.31
N PRO A 121 -14.68 6.48 2.98
CA PRO A 121 -15.18 6.26 4.33
C PRO A 121 -14.80 7.44 5.22
N ASP A 122 -15.74 7.91 6.04
CA ASP A 122 -15.51 9.06 6.92
C ASP A 122 -14.52 8.65 8.02
N ALA A 123 -13.28 9.13 7.95
CA ALA A 123 -12.24 8.89 8.96
C ALA A 123 -12.71 9.18 10.40
N ARG A 124 -13.76 9.97 10.57
CA ARG A 124 -14.37 10.26 11.87
C ARG A 124 -15.13 9.09 12.47
N VAL A 125 -15.70 8.21 11.64
CA VAL A 125 -16.41 7.00 12.11
C VAL A 125 -15.41 5.96 12.60
N ASP A 126 -14.31 5.77 11.86
CA ASP A 126 -13.25 4.82 12.19
C ASP A 126 -12.62 5.11 13.56
N MET A 127 -12.39 6.39 13.87
CA MET A 127 -11.81 6.83 15.15
C MET A 127 -12.74 6.67 16.35
N ALA A 128 -14.06 6.62 16.15
CA ALA A 128 -15.04 6.54 17.26
C ALA A 128 -14.91 5.24 18.04
N GLN A 129 -14.70 4.12 17.36
CA GLN A 129 -14.49 2.81 17.98
C GLN A 129 -13.17 2.77 18.76
N SER A 130 -12.11 3.39 18.23
CA SER A 130 -10.82 3.51 18.89
C SER A 130 -10.90 4.35 20.16
N PHE A 131 -11.66 5.44 20.16
CA PHE A 131 -11.91 6.25 21.36
C PHE A 131 -12.69 5.49 22.43
N ALA A 132 -13.77 4.80 22.04
CA ALA A 132 -14.57 3.98 22.96
C ALA A 132 -13.74 2.84 23.59
N TRP A 133 -12.87 2.21 22.81
CA TRP A 133 -11.96 1.18 23.31
C TRP A 133 -11.01 1.74 24.38
N LEU A 134 -10.41 2.91 24.14
CA LEU A 134 -9.48 3.52 25.10
C LEU A 134 -10.22 4.01 26.36
N ASP A 135 -11.43 4.54 26.24
CA ASP A 135 -12.26 4.88 27.40
C ASP A 135 -12.50 3.65 28.28
N ALA A 136 -12.94 2.54 27.70
CA ALA A 136 -13.17 1.29 28.40
C ALA A 136 -11.89 0.73 29.04
N ARG A 137 -10.79 0.74 28.31
CA ARG A 137 -9.47 0.23 28.74
C ARG A 137 -8.89 1.02 29.90
N SER A 138 -9.09 2.35 29.90
CA SER A 138 -8.58 3.27 30.93
C SER A 138 -9.55 3.42 32.12
N GLY A 139 -10.72 2.78 32.08
CA GLY A 139 -11.76 2.95 33.12
C GLY A 139 -12.37 4.36 33.12
N TRP A 140 -12.34 5.05 32.01
CA TRP A 140 -12.89 6.39 31.86
C TRP A 140 -14.38 6.36 31.48
N SER A 141 -15.07 7.48 31.78
CA SER A 141 -16.42 7.68 31.28
C SER A 141 -16.39 7.86 29.75
N SER A 142 -17.47 7.47 29.09
CA SER A 142 -17.65 7.66 27.63
C SER A 142 -17.30 9.07 27.18
N GLU A 143 -16.72 9.20 25.97
CA GLU A 143 -16.29 10.45 25.35
C GLU A 143 -15.11 11.16 26.04
N THR A 144 -14.47 10.56 27.05
CA THR A 144 -13.31 11.16 27.71
C THR A 144 -12.10 11.17 26.78
N THR A 145 -11.84 10.08 26.07
CA THR A 145 -10.78 9.99 25.07
C THR A 145 -10.98 11.05 23.98
N ARG A 146 -12.18 11.17 23.43
CA ARG A 146 -12.48 12.19 22.42
C ARG A 146 -12.16 13.61 22.90
N ARG A 147 -12.58 13.96 24.12
CA ARG A 147 -12.29 15.28 24.71
C ARG A 147 -10.79 15.52 24.89
N LYS A 148 -10.07 14.52 25.40
CA LYS A 148 -8.61 14.61 25.58
C LYS A 148 -7.88 14.75 24.24
N VAL A 149 -8.24 13.94 23.24
CA VAL A 149 -7.68 14.02 21.88
C VAL A 149 -7.97 15.39 21.26
N THR A 150 -9.20 15.89 21.37
CA THR A 150 -9.57 17.23 20.87
C THR A 150 -8.76 18.33 21.55
N SER A 151 -8.57 18.24 22.87
CA SER A 151 -7.72 19.19 23.63
C SER A 151 -6.26 19.12 23.17
N ARG A 152 -5.73 17.92 22.95
CA ARG A 152 -4.36 17.71 22.46
C ARG A 152 -4.19 18.24 21.03
N LEU A 153 -5.13 17.98 20.14
CA LEU A 153 -5.16 18.54 18.77
C LEU A 153 -5.06 20.08 18.77
N ALA A 154 -5.82 20.73 19.65
CA ALA A 154 -5.78 22.19 19.78
C ALA A 154 -4.44 22.73 20.30
N SER A 155 -3.61 21.89 20.92
CA SER A 155 -2.29 22.24 21.45
C SER A 155 -1.12 21.79 20.57
N LEU A 156 -1.37 21.06 19.46
CA LEU A 156 -0.33 20.65 18.54
C LEU A 156 0.35 21.85 17.88
N THR A 157 1.68 21.80 17.86
CA THR A 157 2.50 22.83 17.23
C THR A 157 2.74 22.54 15.76
N ALA A 158 3.16 23.55 14.99
CA ALA A 158 3.57 23.36 13.60
C ALA A 158 4.73 22.35 13.47
N ASP A 159 5.67 22.35 14.43
CA ASP A 159 6.75 21.37 14.48
C ASP A 159 6.21 19.93 14.55
N GLU A 160 5.23 19.67 15.41
CA GLU A 160 4.67 18.33 15.58
C GLU A 160 3.87 17.85 14.35
N VAL A 161 3.20 18.76 13.66
CA VAL A 161 2.31 18.40 12.54
C VAL A 161 3.05 18.36 11.19
N LEU A 162 3.99 19.29 10.97
CA LEU A 162 4.65 19.48 9.66
C LEU A 162 6.12 19.07 9.70
N ASP A 163 6.90 19.58 10.66
CA ASP A 163 8.35 19.44 10.64
C ASP A 163 8.81 18.07 11.11
N ARG A 164 8.18 17.49 12.14
CA ARG A 164 8.50 16.14 12.63
C ARG A 164 8.28 15.07 11.55
N PRO A 165 7.13 14.98 10.85
CA PRO A 165 6.98 14.04 9.74
C PRO A 165 7.99 14.29 8.61
N ALA A 166 8.33 15.55 8.32
CA ALA A 166 9.33 15.89 7.32
C ALA A 166 10.74 15.44 7.70
N ARG A 167 11.10 15.52 9.01
CA ARG A 167 12.38 14.99 9.51
C ARG A 167 12.41 13.46 9.47
N ARG A 168 11.34 12.77 9.90
CA ARG A 168 11.22 11.30 9.86
C ARG A 168 11.48 10.73 8.45
N ARG A 169 10.98 11.41 7.42
CA ARG A 169 11.18 10.99 6.01
C ARG A 169 12.63 11.00 5.54
N LYS A 170 13.48 11.82 6.15
CA LYS A 170 14.90 11.95 5.79
C LYS A 170 15.78 10.85 6.38
N VAL A 171 15.29 10.11 7.37
CA VAL A 171 16.05 9.01 7.99
C VAL A 171 16.13 7.86 6.99
N GLY A 172 17.33 7.46 6.58
CA GLY A 172 17.56 6.39 5.62
C GLY A 172 17.22 5.01 6.17
N ARG A 173 16.88 4.08 5.27
CA ARG A 173 16.62 2.68 5.62
C ARG A 173 17.84 2.02 6.28
N SER A 174 19.02 2.23 5.73
CA SER A 174 20.28 1.67 6.24
C SER A 174 20.62 2.22 7.61
N GLU A 175 20.32 3.49 7.90
CA GLU A 175 20.49 4.10 9.22
C GLU A 175 19.57 3.46 10.26
N ILE A 176 18.31 3.22 9.90
CA ILE A 176 17.34 2.51 10.74
C ILE A 176 17.84 1.08 11.02
N ALA A 177 18.24 0.34 9.98
CA ALA A 177 18.74 -1.02 10.12
C ALA A 177 19.96 -1.09 11.02
N LYS A 178 20.91 -0.18 10.83
CA LYS A 178 22.11 -0.08 11.68
C LYS A 178 21.75 0.20 13.14
N SER A 179 20.89 1.17 13.41
CA SER A 179 20.51 1.53 14.78
C SER A 179 19.82 0.38 15.52
N VAL A 180 18.97 -0.38 14.82
CA VAL A 180 18.33 -1.58 15.38
C VAL A 180 19.36 -2.68 15.65
N ALA A 181 20.30 -2.91 14.74
CA ALA A 181 21.36 -3.88 14.95
C ALA A 181 22.28 -3.49 16.11
N ASP A 182 22.64 -2.21 16.22
CA ASP A 182 23.45 -1.68 17.33
C ASP A 182 22.72 -1.83 18.68
N TYR A 183 21.39 -1.67 18.71
CA TYR A 183 20.58 -1.81 19.93
C TYR A 183 20.51 -3.25 20.43
N TYR A 184 20.24 -4.21 19.55
CA TYR A 184 20.04 -5.61 19.94
C TYR A 184 21.34 -6.43 19.98
N GLY A 185 22.38 -6.01 19.26
CA GLY A 185 23.61 -6.79 19.10
C GLY A 185 23.41 -8.06 18.28
N THR A 186 24.34 -9.00 18.46
CA THR A 186 24.30 -10.31 17.79
C THR A 186 23.45 -11.31 18.60
N ALA A 187 22.65 -12.12 17.92
CA ALA A 187 21.84 -13.17 18.54
C ALA A 187 22.66 -14.45 18.73
N GLU A 188 22.74 -14.94 19.97
CA GLU A 188 23.36 -16.25 20.25
C GLU A 188 22.50 -17.44 19.81
N THR A 189 21.29 -17.20 19.29
CA THR A 189 20.24 -18.23 19.06
C THR A 189 20.15 -18.74 17.63
N GLY A 190 21.13 -18.46 16.78
CA GLY A 190 21.08 -18.80 15.34
C GLY A 190 20.12 -17.92 14.53
N HIS A 191 19.65 -16.82 15.12
CA HIS A 191 18.93 -15.76 14.42
C HIS A 191 19.90 -14.63 14.08
N HIS A 192 19.69 -13.98 12.95
CA HIS A 192 20.53 -12.88 12.47
C HIS A 192 19.68 -11.84 11.75
N PHE A 193 20.19 -10.64 11.61
CA PHE A 193 19.58 -9.63 10.76
C PHE A 193 19.75 -10.02 9.30
N TYR A 194 18.64 -9.99 8.55
CA TYR A 194 18.70 -10.29 7.13
C TYR A 194 19.58 -9.29 6.41
N SER A 195 20.58 -9.81 5.71
CA SER A 195 21.41 -9.08 4.78
C SER A 195 21.63 -9.87 3.50
N ALA A 196 21.81 -9.14 2.40
CA ALA A 196 22.05 -9.73 1.08
C ALA A 196 22.99 -8.85 0.27
N THR A 197 23.66 -9.46 -0.70
CA THR A 197 24.56 -8.77 -1.64
C THR A 197 23.97 -8.82 -3.05
N CYS A 198 23.94 -7.66 -3.72
CA CYS A 198 23.56 -7.49 -5.11
C CYS A 198 24.70 -6.78 -5.86
N GLY A 199 25.40 -7.48 -6.73
CA GLY A 199 26.65 -6.96 -7.31
C GLY A 199 27.67 -6.62 -6.22
N ASP A 200 28.14 -5.38 -6.17
CA ASP A 200 29.09 -4.90 -5.16
C ASP A 200 28.38 -4.24 -3.94
N SER A 201 27.07 -4.22 -3.91
CA SER A 201 26.29 -3.54 -2.87
C SER A 201 25.77 -4.52 -1.84
N GLU A 202 26.05 -4.25 -0.57
CA GLU A 202 25.44 -4.96 0.57
C GLU A 202 24.17 -4.25 1.02
N ILE A 203 23.08 -4.99 1.15
CA ILE A 203 21.79 -4.53 1.63
C ILE A 203 21.54 -5.14 3.00
N ARG A 204 21.56 -4.33 4.03
CA ARG A 204 21.21 -4.72 5.41
C ARG A 204 19.81 -4.26 5.74
N THR A 205 19.09 -5.02 6.57
CA THR A 205 17.72 -4.70 7.00
C THR A 205 17.59 -4.81 8.52
N SER A 206 16.49 -4.28 9.05
CA SER A 206 16.09 -4.45 10.45
C SER A 206 15.29 -5.74 10.70
N VAL A 207 15.22 -6.63 9.73
CA VAL A 207 14.44 -7.86 9.81
C VAL A 207 15.29 -8.97 10.42
N LEU A 208 14.89 -9.45 11.59
CA LEU A 208 15.48 -10.62 12.24
C LEU A 208 14.93 -11.89 11.61
N THR A 209 15.80 -12.80 11.21
CA THR A 209 15.44 -14.06 10.57
C THR A 209 16.38 -15.18 11.00
N CYS A 210 16.27 -16.37 10.40
CA CYS A 210 17.24 -17.46 10.48
C CYS A 210 17.18 -18.28 9.19
N ASP A 211 18.20 -19.08 8.92
CA ASP A 211 18.33 -19.83 7.66
C ASP A 211 17.09 -20.67 7.31
N ARG A 212 16.47 -21.30 8.31
CA ARG A 212 15.25 -22.12 8.13
C ARG A 212 13.99 -21.31 7.78
N TRP A 213 14.02 -19.99 7.93
CA TRP A 213 12.91 -19.08 7.60
C TRP A 213 13.08 -18.42 6.23
N LEU A 214 14.17 -18.71 5.53
CA LEU A 214 14.49 -18.20 4.20
C LEU A 214 14.27 -19.26 3.13
N ASP A 215 14.09 -18.81 1.90
CA ASP A 215 13.92 -19.67 0.71
C ASP A 215 12.85 -20.77 0.90
N LEU A 216 11.76 -20.41 1.58
CA LEU A 216 10.73 -21.38 1.97
C LEU A 216 10.06 -22.07 0.78
N GLY A 217 9.81 -21.34 -0.33
CA GLY A 217 9.14 -21.89 -1.51
C GLY A 217 7.81 -22.59 -1.21
N CYS A 218 7.11 -22.15 -0.14
CA CYS A 218 5.87 -22.77 0.33
C CYS A 218 4.71 -22.29 -0.54
N GLN A 219 4.11 -23.20 -1.32
CA GLN A 219 2.92 -22.94 -2.12
C GLN A 219 1.72 -22.68 -1.22
N LEU A 220 1.12 -21.49 -1.33
CA LEU A 220 -0.03 -21.09 -0.53
C LEU A 220 -1.34 -21.65 -1.11
N GLY A 221 -2.30 -21.93 -0.22
CA GLY A 221 -3.62 -22.42 -0.59
C GLY A 221 -3.67 -23.89 -1.04
N ARG A 222 -2.59 -24.63 -0.89
CA ARG A 222 -2.51 -26.06 -1.24
C ARG A 222 -2.38 -27.00 -0.02
N GLY A 223 -2.63 -26.46 1.19
CA GLY A 223 -2.58 -27.23 2.43
C GLY A 223 -1.18 -27.39 3.04
N ASN A 224 -0.18 -26.72 2.46
CA ASN A 224 1.17 -26.64 3.01
C ASN A 224 1.37 -25.45 3.94
N ASP A 225 0.43 -24.51 3.92
CA ASP A 225 0.32 -23.32 4.75
C ASP A 225 -0.83 -23.51 5.74
N LYS A 226 -0.54 -23.89 6.98
CA LYS A 226 -1.55 -24.14 8.01
C LYS A 226 -1.45 -23.08 9.09
N VAL A 227 -2.43 -22.21 9.16
CA VAL A 227 -2.56 -21.23 10.24
C VAL A 227 -3.78 -21.55 11.08
N ALA A 228 -3.55 -21.88 12.37
CA ALA A 228 -4.58 -22.26 13.31
C ALA A 228 -4.90 -21.12 14.27
N LEU A 229 -6.18 -20.74 14.37
CA LEU A 229 -6.64 -19.80 15.37
C LEU A 229 -6.74 -20.46 16.73
N ARG A 230 -6.14 -19.85 17.76
CA ARG A 230 -6.30 -20.19 19.17
C ARG A 230 -7.26 -19.22 19.83
N THR A 231 -8.33 -19.74 20.40
CA THR A 231 -9.38 -18.93 21.03
C THR A 231 -9.09 -18.57 22.49
N ASP A 232 -8.16 -19.25 23.15
CA ASP A 232 -7.91 -19.14 24.59
C ASP A 232 -6.52 -18.51 24.87
N THR A 233 -6.32 -17.29 24.39
CA THR A 233 -5.06 -16.59 24.59
C THR A 233 -5.26 -15.28 25.35
N SER A 234 -5.22 -15.36 26.69
CA SER A 234 -5.03 -14.15 27.49
C SER A 234 -3.63 -13.60 27.21
N VAL A 235 -3.54 -12.52 26.47
CA VAL A 235 -2.31 -11.72 26.42
C VAL A 235 -2.13 -11.11 27.81
N ALA A 236 -0.90 -11.18 28.35
CA ALA A 236 -0.51 -10.25 29.40
C ALA A 236 -0.89 -8.84 28.90
N GLN A 237 -1.81 -8.18 29.59
CA GLN A 237 -2.37 -6.90 29.16
C GLN A 237 -1.21 -5.92 29.04
N HIS A 238 -0.84 -5.54 27.81
CA HIS A 238 0.17 -4.52 27.60
C HIS A 238 -0.31 -3.22 28.27
N VAL A 239 0.52 -2.66 29.14
CA VAL A 239 0.19 -1.41 29.82
C VAL A 239 0.29 -0.29 28.79
N VAL A 240 -0.84 0.10 28.24
CA VAL A 240 -0.95 1.31 27.44
C VAL A 240 -0.94 2.51 28.39
N THR A 241 0.09 3.34 28.32
CA THR A 241 0.05 4.61 29.05
C THR A 241 -0.94 5.53 28.36
N SER A 242 -1.99 5.91 29.06
CA SER A 242 -3.10 6.69 28.50
C SER A 242 -2.67 7.99 27.83
N ASP A 243 -1.65 8.67 28.36
CA ASP A 243 -1.16 9.93 27.79
C ASP A 243 -0.51 9.72 26.41
N ARG A 244 0.33 8.68 26.24
CA ARG A 244 0.94 8.36 24.94
C ARG A 244 -0.09 7.89 23.92
N ALA A 245 -1.11 7.17 24.37
CA ALA A 245 -2.23 6.80 23.50
C ALA A 245 -2.99 8.03 23.00
N ILE A 246 -3.25 9.02 23.86
CA ILE A 246 -3.85 10.29 23.47
C ILE A 246 -2.98 11.05 22.47
N ASP A 247 -1.67 11.14 22.72
CA ASP A 247 -0.73 11.79 21.80
C ASP A 247 -0.75 11.12 20.42
N ARG A 248 -0.70 9.77 20.38
CA ARG A 248 -0.75 9.01 19.12
C ARG A 248 -2.05 9.21 18.35
N LEU A 249 -3.19 9.16 19.05
CA LEU A 249 -4.51 9.39 18.44
C LEU A 249 -4.66 10.82 17.93
N ALA A 250 -4.10 11.81 18.62
CA ALA A 250 -4.10 13.19 18.17
C ALA A 250 -3.20 13.37 16.93
N GLU A 251 -1.98 12.80 16.93
CA GLU A 251 -1.08 12.81 15.79
C GLU A 251 -1.73 12.15 14.55
N ALA A 252 -2.30 10.96 14.72
CA ALA A 252 -2.98 10.24 13.65
C ALA A 252 -4.16 11.05 13.08
N THR A 253 -4.96 11.67 13.96
CA THR A 253 -6.07 12.53 13.54
C THR A 253 -5.58 13.74 12.75
N ALA A 254 -4.50 14.40 13.21
CA ALA A 254 -3.92 15.56 12.53
C ALA A 254 -3.34 15.22 11.15
N GLN A 255 -2.81 14.01 10.99
CA GLN A 255 -2.22 13.53 9.74
C GLN A 255 -3.23 12.81 8.83
N GLY A 256 -4.49 12.66 9.25
CA GLY A 256 -5.51 11.93 8.49
C GLY A 256 -5.24 10.43 8.37
N ILE A 257 -4.48 9.85 9.32
CA ILE A 257 -4.25 8.40 9.38
C ILE A 257 -5.54 7.71 9.82
N ARG A 258 -5.96 6.70 9.07
CA ARG A 258 -7.14 5.89 9.40
C ARG A 258 -6.80 4.87 10.50
N MET A 259 -7.65 4.78 11.52
CA MET A 259 -7.50 3.86 12.65
C MET A 259 -8.83 3.14 12.93
N ALA A 260 -9.28 2.35 11.97
CA ALA A 260 -10.42 1.45 12.18
C ALA A 260 -10.04 0.34 13.16
N ASN A 261 -10.82 0.17 14.23
CA ASN A 261 -10.51 -0.82 15.25
C ASN A 261 -10.98 -2.23 14.83
N MET A 262 -10.40 -2.74 13.74
CA MET A 262 -10.59 -4.12 13.30
C MET A 262 -9.68 -5.07 14.07
N PRO A 263 -10.07 -6.35 14.27
CA PRO A 263 -9.16 -7.32 14.85
C PRO A 263 -7.97 -7.61 13.93
N LEU A 264 -6.78 -7.77 14.52
CA LEU A 264 -5.59 -8.30 13.86
C LEU A 264 -5.31 -9.72 14.35
N TYR A 265 -4.67 -10.54 13.52
CA TYR A 265 -4.04 -11.74 14.03
C TYR A 265 -2.71 -11.39 14.69
N ARG A 266 -2.49 -11.95 15.88
CA ARG A 266 -1.21 -11.93 16.56
C ARG A 266 -0.57 -13.32 16.51
N LEU A 267 0.69 -13.39 16.14
CA LEU A 267 1.43 -14.64 16.06
C LEU A 267 1.77 -15.17 17.45
N LEU A 268 1.50 -16.44 17.70
CA LEU A 268 1.76 -17.14 18.96
C LEU A 268 2.90 -18.14 18.81
N ASN A 269 2.93 -18.85 17.67
CA ASN A 269 3.93 -19.86 17.35
C ASN A 269 4.13 -19.96 15.85
N LEU A 270 5.33 -20.34 15.42
CA LEU A 270 5.67 -20.56 14.03
C LEU A 270 6.65 -21.72 13.89
N GLU A 271 6.30 -22.63 13.02
CA GLU A 271 7.17 -23.65 12.46
C GLU A 271 7.23 -23.44 10.94
N ALA A 272 8.37 -22.98 10.44
CA ALA A 272 8.60 -22.81 9.02
C ALA A 272 9.80 -23.63 8.56
N ARG A 273 9.64 -24.30 7.43
CA ARG A 273 10.66 -25.08 6.75
C ARG A 273 10.42 -25.05 5.24
N PRO A 274 11.41 -25.33 4.41
CA PRO A 274 11.22 -25.38 2.97
C PRO A 274 9.99 -26.22 2.58
N GLY A 275 9.10 -25.61 1.82
CA GLY A 275 7.85 -26.20 1.33
C GLY A 275 6.68 -26.24 2.31
N ALA A 276 6.84 -25.84 3.58
CA ALA A 276 5.75 -25.91 4.55
C ALA A 276 5.82 -24.83 5.64
N ILE A 277 4.65 -24.33 6.04
CA ILE A 277 4.46 -23.40 7.15
C ILE A 277 3.35 -23.93 8.05
N SER A 278 3.59 -23.91 9.36
CA SER A 278 2.57 -24.12 10.39
C SER A 278 2.67 -23.00 11.41
N ALA A 279 1.56 -22.28 11.63
CA ALA A 279 1.52 -21.18 12.58
C ALA A 279 0.28 -21.25 13.48
N GLU A 280 0.41 -20.71 14.67
CA GLU A 280 -0.70 -20.49 15.59
C GLU A 280 -0.88 -18.99 15.80
N VAL A 281 -2.12 -18.51 15.68
CA VAL A 281 -2.47 -17.11 15.87
C VAL A 281 -3.59 -16.94 16.89
N GLY A 282 -3.57 -15.84 17.59
CA GLY A 282 -4.69 -15.29 18.36
C GLY A 282 -5.20 -14.02 17.71
N THR A 283 -6.15 -13.33 18.34
CA THR A 283 -6.63 -12.02 17.88
C THR A 283 -6.29 -10.92 18.88
N VAL A 284 -6.15 -9.69 18.38
CA VAL A 284 -5.95 -8.48 19.17
C VAL A 284 -6.62 -7.30 18.45
N PRO A 285 -7.22 -6.34 19.19
CA PRO A 285 -7.75 -5.13 18.57
C PRO A 285 -6.65 -4.32 17.89
N PHE A 286 -6.90 -3.81 16.69
CA PHE A 286 -5.96 -2.96 15.97
C PHE A 286 -5.49 -1.76 16.79
N ILE A 287 -6.44 -1.12 17.53
CA ILE A 287 -6.11 0.05 18.35
C ILE A 287 -5.09 -0.28 19.45
N GLU A 288 -5.12 -1.50 20.04
CA GLU A 288 -4.14 -1.89 21.06
C GLU A 288 -2.72 -1.92 20.46
N TYR A 289 -2.58 -2.45 19.23
CA TYR A 289 -1.33 -2.40 18.47
C TYR A 289 -0.91 -0.95 18.17
N ALA A 290 -1.82 -0.14 17.63
CA ALA A 290 -1.55 1.22 17.18
C ALA A 290 -1.11 2.18 18.29
N VAL A 291 -1.55 1.94 19.56
CA VAL A 291 -1.16 2.76 20.72
C VAL A 291 -0.10 2.09 21.61
N SER A 292 0.52 1.02 21.15
CA SER A 292 1.61 0.32 21.87
C SER A 292 2.78 0.00 20.93
N MET A 293 2.76 -1.12 20.22
CA MET A 293 3.89 -1.60 19.42
C MET A 293 4.23 -0.69 18.23
N ASP A 294 3.23 -0.08 17.60
CA ASP A 294 3.44 0.89 16.51
C ASP A 294 4.25 2.12 16.97
N LEU A 295 4.17 2.49 18.24
CA LEU A 295 4.95 3.60 18.80
C LEU A 295 6.45 3.38 18.73
N LEU A 296 6.93 2.13 18.64
CA LEU A 296 8.36 1.79 18.56
C LEU A 296 9.01 2.30 17.28
N GLU A 297 8.28 2.27 16.16
CA GLU A 297 8.74 2.83 14.88
C GLU A 297 8.93 4.34 15.02
N ASN A 298 7.92 5.04 15.55
CA ASN A 298 7.97 6.47 15.71
C ASN A 298 9.07 6.92 16.69
N GLU A 299 9.23 6.22 17.81
CA GLU A 299 10.29 6.50 18.78
C GLU A 299 11.69 6.39 18.16
N LEU A 300 11.95 5.29 17.45
CA LEU A 300 13.23 5.05 16.80
C LEU A 300 13.54 6.10 15.74
N ILE A 301 12.59 6.37 14.86
CA ILE A 301 12.81 7.29 13.74
C ILE A 301 12.94 8.74 14.26
N ASP A 302 12.17 9.14 15.29
CA ASP A 302 12.33 10.46 15.94
C ASP A 302 13.70 10.61 16.59
N ALA A 303 14.19 9.59 17.30
CA ALA A 303 15.51 9.59 17.92
C ALA A 303 16.63 9.75 16.87
N LEU A 304 16.55 9.02 15.76
CA LEU A 304 17.49 9.13 14.65
C LEU A 304 17.43 10.51 13.98
N ALA A 305 16.23 11.02 13.74
CA ALA A 305 16.03 12.31 13.07
C ALA A 305 16.64 13.51 13.83
N VAL A 306 16.87 13.37 15.14
CA VAL A 306 17.53 14.39 15.99
C VAL A 306 18.93 14.00 16.42
N GLY A 307 19.47 12.87 15.95
CA GLY A 307 20.82 12.38 16.31
C GLY A 307 20.93 11.89 17.75
N ALA A 308 19.82 11.51 18.40
CA ALA A 308 19.74 11.10 19.81
C ALA A 308 19.48 9.59 19.96
N SER A 309 20.21 8.75 19.26
CA SER A 309 19.95 7.28 19.14
C SER A 309 20.13 6.46 20.44
N GLY A 310 20.48 7.11 21.57
CA GLY A 310 20.86 6.40 22.79
C GLY A 310 19.76 6.10 23.81
N GLN A 311 18.52 6.59 23.62
CA GLN A 311 17.43 6.38 24.59
C GLN A 311 16.14 6.04 23.87
N LEU A 312 15.70 4.79 23.99
CA LEU A 312 14.50 4.25 23.40
C LEU A 312 13.59 3.63 24.49
N PRO A 313 13.01 4.45 25.39
CA PRO A 313 12.32 3.97 26.60
C PRO A 313 11.09 3.08 26.30
N LEU A 314 10.42 3.26 25.17
CA LEU A 314 9.34 2.34 24.78
C LEU A 314 9.90 1.00 24.34
N ARG A 315 10.99 1.02 23.58
CA ARG A 315 11.67 -0.19 23.16
C ARG A 315 12.25 -0.93 24.36
N ASP A 316 12.87 -0.22 25.30
CA ASP A 316 13.35 -0.79 26.56
C ASP A 316 12.24 -1.45 27.37
N TYR A 317 11.01 -0.94 27.25
CA TYR A 317 9.85 -1.48 27.95
C TYR A 317 9.22 -2.67 27.21
N TYR A 318 8.96 -2.55 25.90
CA TYR A 318 8.22 -3.56 25.15
C TYR A 318 9.09 -4.66 24.58
N LEU A 319 10.27 -4.34 24.08
CA LEU A 319 11.19 -5.25 23.37
C LEU A 319 12.65 -4.98 23.80
N PRO A 320 13.00 -5.19 25.08
CA PRO A 320 14.32 -4.81 25.62
C PRO A 320 15.49 -5.63 25.05
N ASN A 321 15.24 -6.83 24.55
CA ASN A 321 16.26 -7.74 24.06
C ASN A 321 15.66 -8.75 23.05
N LEU A 322 16.54 -9.55 22.41
CA LEU A 322 16.11 -10.53 21.40
C LEU A 322 15.26 -11.66 21.98
N ASP A 323 15.45 -12.04 23.26
CA ASP A 323 14.58 -13.04 23.89
C ASP A 323 13.13 -12.58 23.97
N SER A 324 12.94 -11.30 24.31
CA SER A 324 11.60 -10.68 24.31
C SER A 324 10.99 -10.60 22.91
N VAL A 325 11.81 -10.35 21.87
CA VAL A 325 11.40 -10.36 20.47
C VAL A 325 10.94 -11.76 20.04
N LEU A 326 11.70 -12.78 20.37
CA LEU A 326 11.47 -14.19 19.99
C LEU A 326 10.36 -14.86 20.82
N ASN A 327 9.98 -14.27 21.95
CA ASN A 327 8.84 -14.75 22.76
C ASN A 327 7.51 -14.31 22.14
N LEU A 328 7.13 -14.93 21.01
CA LEU A 328 5.96 -14.54 20.22
C LEU A 328 4.65 -14.56 21.02
N SER A 329 4.44 -15.63 21.83
CA SER A 329 3.22 -15.77 22.64
C SER A 329 3.16 -14.82 23.84
N GLY A 330 4.32 -14.39 24.34
CA GLY A 330 4.42 -13.50 25.53
C GLY A 330 4.28 -12.01 25.19
N ARG A 331 4.18 -11.63 23.93
CA ARG A 331 4.07 -10.24 23.48
C ARG A 331 2.94 -10.01 22.47
N LEU A 332 2.62 -8.75 22.20
CA LEU A 332 1.77 -8.39 21.08
C LEU A 332 2.59 -8.46 19.78
N CYS A 333 2.58 -9.62 19.14
CA CYS A 333 3.26 -9.85 17.88
C CYS A 333 2.24 -9.78 16.73
N ALA A 334 1.81 -8.60 16.34
CA ALA A 334 1.02 -8.37 15.12
C ALA A 334 1.94 -8.32 13.91
N GLY A 335 1.39 -8.41 12.71
CA GLY A 335 2.21 -8.34 11.51
C GLY A 335 1.38 -8.54 10.26
N GLY A 336 2.07 -8.81 9.15
CA GLY A 336 1.43 -8.83 7.85
C GLY A 336 1.98 -9.84 6.87
N VAL A 337 1.36 -9.78 5.70
CA VAL A 337 1.77 -10.49 4.51
C VAL A 337 2.12 -9.46 3.45
N LEU A 338 3.24 -9.63 2.79
CA LEU A 338 3.71 -8.71 1.76
C LEU A 338 4.29 -9.50 0.60
N ALA A 339 3.82 -9.22 -0.61
CA ALA A 339 4.19 -10.01 -1.78
C ALA A 339 4.82 -9.17 -2.88
N LEU A 340 5.94 -9.66 -3.44
CA LEU A 340 6.39 -9.19 -4.74
C LEU A 340 5.39 -9.67 -5.80
N CYS A 341 4.76 -8.74 -6.50
CA CYS A 341 3.87 -9.05 -7.62
C CYS A 341 4.64 -9.01 -8.94
N ALA A 342 4.58 -10.11 -9.70
CA ALA A 342 5.14 -10.25 -11.03
C ALA A 342 4.04 -10.66 -12.02
N ILE A 343 3.80 -9.84 -13.05
CA ILE A 343 2.70 -10.04 -14.00
C ILE A 343 3.28 -10.37 -15.36
N ALA A 344 2.97 -11.54 -15.88
CA ALA A 344 3.41 -11.98 -17.20
C ALA A 344 2.94 -11.02 -18.29
N ARG A 345 3.86 -10.64 -19.20
CA ARG A 345 3.57 -9.78 -20.35
C ARG A 345 3.97 -10.44 -21.65
N PRO A 346 3.13 -10.36 -22.68
CA PRO A 346 3.48 -10.80 -24.02
C PRO A 346 4.56 -9.89 -24.63
N PRO A 347 5.29 -10.33 -25.68
CA PRO A 347 6.17 -9.46 -26.43
C PRO A 347 5.39 -8.28 -27.01
N ASP A 348 6.01 -7.12 -27.04
CA ASP A 348 5.50 -5.96 -27.77
C ASP A 348 6.58 -5.42 -28.74
N PRO A 349 6.26 -4.47 -29.64
CA PRO A 349 7.21 -3.93 -30.61
C PRO A 349 8.51 -3.37 -30.01
N TYR A 350 8.48 -2.95 -28.76
CA TYR A 350 9.63 -2.35 -28.06
C TYR A 350 10.44 -3.40 -27.29
N ARG A 351 9.77 -4.24 -26.48
CA ARG A 351 10.43 -5.26 -25.64
C ARG A 351 10.93 -6.46 -26.45
N ARG A 352 10.20 -6.86 -27.50
CA ARG A 352 10.48 -8.02 -28.37
C ARG A 352 10.48 -9.39 -27.67
N GLU A 353 10.72 -9.44 -26.38
CA GLU A 353 10.76 -10.63 -25.54
C GLU A 353 9.59 -10.63 -24.55
N ARG A 354 9.19 -11.81 -24.06
CA ARG A 354 8.25 -11.96 -22.96
C ARG A 354 8.98 -11.62 -21.67
N ASP A 355 8.30 -10.94 -20.74
CA ASP A 355 8.84 -10.62 -19.43
C ASP A 355 7.77 -10.66 -18.34
N PHE A 356 8.16 -10.31 -17.12
CA PHE A 356 7.24 -9.96 -16.05
C PHE A 356 7.31 -8.44 -15.79
N ALA A 357 6.14 -7.83 -15.60
CA ALA A 357 6.06 -6.53 -14.96
C ALA A 357 6.16 -6.74 -13.44
N ILE A 358 7.25 -6.29 -12.86
CA ILE A 358 7.46 -6.26 -11.41
C ILE A 358 6.81 -4.99 -10.87
N VAL A 359 5.90 -5.13 -9.92
CA VAL A 359 5.12 -4.01 -9.37
C VAL A 359 5.69 -3.61 -8.01
N VAL A 360 5.96 -2.31 -7.87
CA VAL A 360 6.43 -1.70 -6.62
C VAL A 360 5.56 -0.49 -6.32
N GLN A 361 5.18 -0.31 -5.05
CA GLN A 361 4.42 0.84 -4.60
C GLN A 361 5.27 1.83 -3.80
N GLN A 362 4.90 3.09 -3.87
CA GLN A 362 5.24 4.08 -2.87
C GLN A 362 4.05 4.23 -1.94
N ARG A 363 4.21 3.91 -0.66
CA ARG A 363 3.13 3.98 0.32
C ARG A 363 2.68 5.43 0.53
N SER A 364 1.41 5.61 0.81
CA SER A 364 0.85 6.94 1.06
C SER A 364 1.30 7.50 2.41
N SER A 365 1.06 8.79 2.66
CA SER A 365 1.29 9.42 3.96
C SER A 365 0.22 9.09 5.01
N HIS A 366 -0.89 8.46 4.61
CA HIS A 366 -2.05 8.19 5.47
C HIS A 366 -2.06 6.77 6.06
N VAL A 367 -1.04 5.97 5.75
CA VAL A 367 -0.87 4.63 6.34
C VAL A 367 -0.14 4.69 7.67
N LEU A 368 -0.38 3.70 8.53
CA LEU A 368 0.17 3.67 9.88
C LEU A 368 1.69 3.45 9.89
N ASN A 369 2.18 2.45 9.13
CA ASN A 369 3.58 2.00 9.12
C ASN A 369 4.26 2.29 7.79
N ALA A 370 5.56 2.54 7.82
CA ALA A 370 6.41 2.76 6.66
C ALA A 370 5.84 3.80 5.66
N ALA A 371 5.20 4.86 6.18
CA ALA A 371 4.59 5.91 5.36
C ALA A 371 5.61 6.54 4.40
N GLN A 372 5.20 6.72 3.15
CA GLN A 372 5.98 7.30 2.06
C GLN A 372 7.25 6.51 1.66
N ARG A 373 7.41 5.27 2.15
CA ARG A 373 8.48 4.36 1.76
C ARG A 373 8.09 3.55 0.53
N LEU A 374 9.09 3.07 -0.22
CA LEU A 374 8.89 2.02 -1.21
C LEU A 374 8.57 0.70 -0.50
N SER A 375 7.68 -0.07 -1.08
CA SER A 375 7.34 -1.41 -0.62
C SER A 375 6.93 -2.29 -1.80
N VAL A 376 6.92 -3.60 -1.58
CA VAL A 376 6.24 -4.54 -2.46
C VAL A 376 4.73 -4.35 -2.36
N ILE A 377 3.98 -4.86 -3.31
CA ILE A 377 2.53 -4.83 -3.39
C ILE A 377 2.04 -6.19 -3.96
N PRO A 378 0.99 -6.80 -3.41
CA PRO A 378 0.15 -6.35 -2.29
C PRO A 378 0.85 -6.47 -0.92
N LYS A 379 0.44 -5.63 0.03
CA LYS A 379 0.95 -5.60 1.40
C LYS A 379 -0.12 -5.16 2.38
N GLY A 380 -0.48 -6.00 3.34
CA GLY A 380 -1.42 -5.64 4.37
C GLY A 380 -1.22 -6.37 5.69
N PHE A 381 -1.91 -5.89 6.71
CA PHE A 381 -1.99 -6.59 7.97
C PHE A 381 -2.69 -7.94 7.81
N HIS A 382 -2.20 -8.95 8.52
CA HIS A 382 -2.87 -10.22 8.66
C HIS A 382 -4.07 -10.03 9.59
N GLN A 383 -5.26 -9.94 9.00
CA GLN A 383 -6.51 -9.64 9.71
C GLN A 383 -7.68 -10.45 9.15
N PRO A 384 -8.68 -10.79 9.98
CA PRO A 384 -9.88 -11.45 9.53
C PRO A 384 -10.82 -10.48 8.79
N MET A 385 -11.58 -11.02 7.85
CA MET A 385 -12.68 -10.32 7.18
C MET A 385 -14.03 -10.64 7.86
N THR A 386 -14.46 -11.90 7.78
CA THR A 386 -15.75 -12.36 8.28
C THR A 386 -15.68 -13.68 9.05
N ASP A 387 -14.72 -14.53 8.74
CA ASP A 387 -14.51 -15.84 9.34
C ASP A 387 -13.12 -15.91 9.98
N LEU A 388 -13.07 -15.78 11.30
CA LEU A 388 -11.81 -15.79 12.06
C LEU A 388 -10.92 -17.02 11.81
N HIS A 389 -11.49 -18.17 11.43
CA HIS A 389 -10.73 -19.40 11.17
C HIS A 389 -10.29 -19.51 9.71
N ALA A 390 -11.19 -19.26 8.78
CA ALA A 390 -10.88 -19.33 7.35
C ALA A 390 -9.95 -18.19 6.92
N ASP A 391 -10.18 -16.99 7.43
CA ASP A 391 -9.39 -15.80 7.07
C ASP A 391 -7.98 -15.81 7.69
N ALA A 392 -7.71 -16.70 8.66
CA ALA A 392 -6.36 -16.87 9.22
C ALA A 392 -5.33 -17.39 8.20
N GLN A 393 -5.76 -17.97 7.08
CA GLN A 393 -4.84 -18.42 6.04
C GLN A 393 -4.18 -17.23 5.33
N LEU A 394 -2.86 -17.31 5.06
CA LEU A 394 -2.11 -16.24 4.40
C LEU A 394 -2.69 -15.89 3.02
N THR A 395 -3.23 -16.90 2.32
CA THR A 395 -3.92 -16.73 1.04
C THR A 395 -5.09 -15.76 1.13
N SER A 396 -5.89 -15.81 2.21
CA SER A 396 -7.05 -14.92 2.39
C SER A 396 -6.63 -13.46 2.46
N THR A 397 -5.54 -13.16 3.20
CA THR A 397 -4.97 -11.82 3.25
C THR A 397 -4.46 -11.37 1.88
N LEU A 398 -3.69 -12.21 1.17
CA LEU A 398 -3.17 -11.84 -0.16
C LEU A 398 -4.28 -11.57 -1.17
N LEU A 399 -5.34 -12.39 -1.20
CA LEU A 399 -6.47 -12.20 -2.10
C LEU A 399 -7.24 -10.90 -1.79
N ARG A 400 -7.40 -10.56 -0.52
CA ARG A 400 -8.02 -9.31 -0.11
C ARG A 400 -7.18 -8.12 -0.58
N GLU A 401 -5.88 -8.13 -0.26
CA GLU A 401 -4.97 -7.05 -0.65
C GLU A 401 -4.82 -6.91 -2.17
N MET A 402 -4.90 -8.02 -2.92
CA MET A 402 -4.95 -7.94 -4.39
C MET A 402 -6.18 -7.14 -4.87
N GLU A 403 -7.35 -7.42 -4.32
CA GLU A 403 -8.57 -6.69 -4.65
C GLU A 403 -8.48 -5.20 -4.31
N GLU A 404 -7.89 -4.88 -3.15
CA GLU A 404 -7.79 -3.53 -2.66
C GLU A 404 -6.67 -2.76 -3.35
N GLU A 405 -5.46 -3.30 -3.35
CA GLU A 405 -4.25 -2.58 -3.75
C GLU A 405 -3.89 -2.72 -5.25
N LEU A 406 -4.27 -3.82 -5.94
CA LEU A 406 -3.99 -3.99 -7.37
C LEU A 406 -5.17 -3.63 -8.27
N PHE A 407 -6.40 -3.76 -7.75
CA PHE A 407 -7.62 -3.52 -8.53
C PHE A 407 -8.44 -2.33 -8.00
N GLY A 408 -7.87 -1.56 -7.08
CA GLY A 408 -8.40 -0.27 -6.62
C GLY A 408 -9.74 -0.36 -5.91
N ARG A 409 -10.12 -1.55 -5.40
CA ARG A 409 -11.35 -1.67 -4.62
C ARG A 409 -11.15 -1.07 -3.24
N THR A 410 -12.07 -0.20 -2.89
CA THR A 410 -12.19 0.30 -1.53
C THR A 410 -13.05 -0.67 -0.71
N ASP A 411 -12.57 -1.03 0.48
CA ASP A 411 -13.33 -1.73 1.51
C ASP A 411 -13.85 -3.12 1.14
N VAL A 412 -12.93 -4.03 0.86
CA VAL A 412 -13.22 -5.47 0.82
C VAL A 412 -13.46 -6.00 2.23
N ASP A 413 -12.88 -5.37 3.24
CA ASP A 413 -13.23 -5.60 4.64
C ASP A 413 -14.62 -5.02 4.97
N ASN A 414 -15.26 -5.52 6.02
CA ASN A 414 -16.60 -5.11 6.42
C ASN A 414 -16.63 -3.77 7.20
N THR A 415 -15.71 -2.86 6.96
CA THR A 415 -15.69 -1.54 7.61
C THR A 415 -16.87 -0.67 7.21
N LEU A 416 -17.49 -0.95 6.06
CA LEU A 416 -18.78 -0.36 5.72
C LEU A 416 -19.90 -1.28 6.24
N GLU A 417 -20.69 -0.81 7.18
CA GLU A 417 -21.97 -1.40 7.59
C GLU A 417 -22.96 -1.39 6.41
N GLY A 418 -22.66 -2.19 5.40
CA GLY A 418 -23.54 -2.43 4.27
C GLY A 418 -24.14 -3.82 4.39
N ASN A 419 -25.45 -3.95 4.21
CA ASN A 419 -26.21 -5.19 4.14
C ASN A 419 -25.76 -6.10 2.97
N CYS A 420 -24.46 -6.43 2.88
CA CYS A 420 -23.97 -7.37 1.88
C CYS A 420 -24.13 -8.79 2.42
N ALA A 421 -25.05 -9.55 1.86
CA ALA A 421 -25.33 -10.93 2.25
C ALA A 421 -24.21 -11.92 1.86
N ALA A 422 -23.24 -11.51 1.05
CA ALA A 422 -22.15 -12.36 0.57
C ALA A 422 -20.82 -11.96 1.23
N ALA A 423 -19.95 -12.95 1.49
CA ALA A 423 -18.60 -12.73 2.00
C ALA A 423 -17.77 -11.81 1.06
N PRO A 424 -16.79 -11.07 1.57
CA PRO A 424 -15.98 -10.12 0.78
C PRO A 424 -15.36 -10.74 -0.47
N LEU A 425 -14.77 -11.92 -0.37
CA LEU A 425 -14.18 -12.66 -1.50
C LEU A 425 -15.17 -13.60 -2.20
N HIS A 426 -16.49 -13.42 -2.00
CA HIS A 426 -17.47 -14.16 -2.78
C HIS A 426 -17.42 -13.74 -4.25
N ARG A 427 -17.50 -14.73 -5.17
CA ARG A 427 -17.35 -14.51 -6.61
C ARG A 427 -18.23 -13.38 -7.18
N GLY A 428 -19.42 -13.18 -6.61
CA GLY A 428 -20.34 -12.10 -7.02
C GLY A 428 -19.90 -10.70 -6.57
N ARG A 429 -18.94 -10.61 -5.64
CA ARG A 429 -18.41 -9.35 -5.12
C ARG A 429 -17.02 -9.01 -5.65
N MET A 430 -16.26 -10.01 -6.14
CA MET A 430 -14.92 -9.79 -6.70
C MET A 430 -14.95 -8.86 -7.91
N SER A 431 -13.86 -8.12 -8.14
CA SER A 431 -13.61 -7.38 -9.38
C SER A 431 -13.57 -8.31 -10.59
N GLU A 432 -13.72 -7.77 -11.80
CA GLU A 432 -13.63 -8.58 -13.01
C GLU A 432 -12.25 -9.24 -13.18
N PRO A 433 -11.12 -8.51 -12.99
CA PRO A 433 -9.79 -9.11 -13.04
C PRO A 433 -9.64 -10.26 -12.05
N MET A 434 -10.12 -10.08 -10.80
CA MET A 434 -10.01 -11.12 -9.78
C MET A 434 -10.85 -12.35 -10.09
N ARG A 435 -12.10 -12.17 -10.57
CA ARG A 435 -12.93 -13.29 -11.01
C ARG A 435 -12.29 -14.09 -12.14
N TRP A 436 -11.63 -13.39 -13.06
CA TRP A 436 -10.94 -14.02 -14.17
C TRP A 436 -9.72 -14.81 -13.69
N LEU A 437 -8.91 -14.26 -12.78
CA LEU A 437 -7.78 -14.96 -12.18
C LEU A 437 -8.21 -16.20 -11.41
N MET A 438 -9.23 -16.07 -10.57
CA MET A 438 -9.72 -17.17 -9.71
C MET A 438 -10.52 -18.24 -10.48
N ALA A 439 -10.86 -18.01 -11.75
CA ALA A 439 -11.54 -19.01 -12.57
C ALA A 439 -10.63 -20.18 -12.98
N ASP A 440 -9.30 -19.98 -12.98
CA ASP A 440 -8.31 -21.00 -13.30
C ASP A 440 -7.10 -20.90 -12.37
N PRO A 441 -6.87 -21.90 -11.51
CA PRO A 441 -5.73 -21.92 -10.57
C PRO A 441 -4.35 -21.88 -11.23
N ALA A 442 -4.24 -22.13 -12.54
CA ALA A 442 -2.98 -22.04 -13.27
C ALA A 442 -2.59 -20.58 -13.60
N ARG A 443 -3.53 -19.63 -13.50
CA ARG A 443 -3.29 -18.22 -13.83
C ARG A 443 -2.52 -17.45 -12.77
N VAL A 444 -2.61 -17.88 -11.52
CA VAL A 444 -1.97 -17.20 -10.42
C VAL A 444 -1.24 -18.20 -9.52
N ARG A 445 0.00 -17.90 -9.17
CA ARG A 445 0.82 -18.65 -8.25
C ARG A 445 1.16 -17.76 -7.06
N MET A 446 0.91 -18.27 -5.86
CA MET A 446 1.25 -17.60 -4.60
C MET A 446 2.16 -18.50 -3.78
N GLU A 447 3.30 -17.98 -3.37
CA GLU A 447 4.29 -18.69 -2.56
C GLU A 447 4.74 -17.82 -1.39
N CYS A 448 4.86 -18.39 -0.19
CA CYS A 448 5.65 -17.75 0.85
C CYS A 448 7.13 -18.08 0.62
N THR A 449 7.94 -17.05 0.49
CA THR A 449 9.37 -17.14 0.17
C THR A 449 10.25 -16.98 1.40
N GLY A 450 9.76 -16.33 2.45
CA GLY A 450 10.51 -16.13 3.67
C GLY A 450 9.67 -15.59 4.81
N PHE A 451 10.24 -15.63 6.01
CA PHE A 451 9.65 -15.08 7.22
C PHE A 451 10.70 -14.30 8.01
N GLY A 452 10.27 -13.24 8.67
CA GLY A 452 11.12 -12.47 9.57
C GLY A 452 10.33 -11.63 10.56
N LEU A 453 11.03 -11.09 11.54
CA LEU A 453 10.51 -10.16 12.54
C LEU A 453 11.10 -8.78 12.26
N ASN A 454 10.28 -7.82 11.85
CA ASN A 454 10.72 -6.45 11.63
C ASN A 454 10.92 -5.75 12.97
N LEU A 455 12.16 -5.57 13.39
CA LEU A 455 12.47 -5.01 14.71
C LEU A 455 12.28 -3.48 14.80
N VAL A 456 11.88 -2.82 13.73
CA VAL A 456 11.45 -1.40 13.78
C VAL A 456 10.19 -1.28 14.63
N SER A 457 9.18 -2.09 14.32
CA SER A 457 7.85 -2.11 14.98
C SER A 457 7.58 -3.37 15.81
N GLY A 458 8.45 -4.40 15.72
CA GLY A 458 8.24 -5.69 16.37
C GLY A 458 7.26 -6.60 15.63
N ASN A 459 6.88 -6.27 14.40
CA ASN A 459 5.93 -7.04 13.59
C ASN A 459 6.54 -8.31 13.02
N TYR A 460 5.69 -9.34 12.82
CA TYR A 460 6.06 -10.44 11.94
C TYR A 460 5.73 -10.11 10.49
N GLU A 461 6.54 -10.65 9.56
CA GLU A 461 6.42 -10.39 8.12
C GLU A 461 6.56 -11.70 7.35
N PHE A 462 5.49 -12.13 6.69
CA PHE A 462 5.53 -13.21 5.71
C PHE A 462 5.86 -12.61 4.34
N ALA A 463 7.09 -12.81 3.89
CA ALA A 463 7.51 -12.42 2.54
C ALA A 463 6.97 -13.42 1.53
N CYS A 464 6.28 -12.93 0.52
CA CYS A 464 5.62 -13.77 -0.48
C CYS A 464 6.01 -13.35 -1.91
N LEU A 465 5.74 -14.24 -2.85
CA LEU A 465 5.79 -14.03 -4.28
C LEU A 465 4.41 -14.32 -4.88
N LEU A 466 3.85 -13.36 -5.58
CA LEU A 466 2.63 -13.45 -6.35
C LEU A 466 2.98 -13.38 -7.83
N VAL A 467 2.72 -14.43 -8.60
CA VAL A 467 2.95 -14.42 -10.04
C VAL A 467 1.65 -14.62 -10.79
N ILE A 468 1.30 -13.66 -11.63
CA ILE A 468 0.24 -13.82 -12.62
C ILE A 468 0.90 -14.37 -13.88
N GLU A 469 0.67 -15.67 -14.16
CA GLU A 469 1.40 -16.45 -15.16
C GLU A 469 0.86 -16.29 -16.58
N ASP A 470 -0.41 -15.89 -16.70
CA ASP A 470 -1.11 -15.83 -17.98
C ASP A 470 -0.94 -14.45 -18.63
N ASP A 471 -0.29 -14.41 -19.80
CA ASP A 471 -0.05 -13.19 -20.58
C ASP A 471 -1.36 -12.48 -21.00
N GLU A 472 -2.47 -13.23 -21.08
CA GLU A 472 -3.77 -12.67 -21.45
C GLU A 472 -4.28 -11.68 -20.40
N PHE A 473 -3.89 -11.87 -19.12
CA PHE A 473 -4.19 -10.91 -18.05
C PHE A 473 -3.69 -9.50 -18.38
N TRP A 474 -2.43 -9.39 -18.82
CA TRP A 474 -1.86 -8.09 -19.19
C TRP A 474 -2.61 -7.45 -20.36
N THR A 475 -2.97 -8.26 -21.34
CA THR A 475 -3.69 -7.79 -22.53
C THR A 475 -5.09 -7.28 -22.18
N ARG A 476 -5.77 -7.95 -21.24
CA ARG A 476 -7.13 -7.59 -20.81
C ARG A 476 -7.12 -6.45 -19.81
N TYR A 477 -6.30 -6.55 -18.77
CA TYR A 477 -6.40 -5.75 -17.53
C TYR A 477 -5.14 -4.98 -17.19
N GLY A 478 -4.05 -5.09 -17.95
CA GLY A 478 -2.78 -4.44 -17.62
C GLY A 478 -2.83 -2.92 -17.52
N GLY A 479 -3.84 -2.29 -18.12
CA GLY A 479 -4.12 -0.86 -17.96
C GLY A 479 -5.06 -0.51 -16.79
N GLU A 480 -5.61 -1.52 -16.10
CA GLU A 480 -6.56 -1.39 -14.99
C GLU A 480 -5.92 -1.66 -13.63
N ILE A 481 -4.59 -1.91 -13.60
CA ILE A 481 -3.85 -2.04 -12.34
C ILE A 481 -3.82 -0.67 -11.68
N GLU A 482 -4.56 -0.54 -10.60
CA GLU A 482 -4.78 0.71 -9.89
C GLU A 482 -4.66 0.49 -8.39
N ALA A 483 -3.74 1.24 -7.75
CA ALA A 483 -3.61 1.23 -6.32
C ALA A 483 -4.75 1.98 -5.63
N ASN A 484 -5.11 1.52 -4.44
CA ASN A 484 -6.05 2.19 -3.56
C ASN A 484 -5.39 3.39 -2.83
N TRP A 485 -6.06 3.93 -1.81
CA TRP A 485 -5.59 5.07 -1.00
C TRP A 485 -4.30 4.80 -0.21
N GLU A 486 -3.88 3.55 -0.06
CA GLU A 486 -2.67 3.16 0.68
C GLU A 486 -1.38 3.41 -0.09
N ALA A 487 -1.46 3.58 -1.41
CA ALA A 487 -0.31 3.91 -2.23
C ALA A 487 -0.44 5.30 -2.86
N SER A 488 0.62 6.07 -2.82
CA SER A 488 0.73 7.35 -3.54
C SER A 488 1.09 7.17 -5.02
N GLY A 489 1.61 5.99 -5.40
CA GLY A 489 1.93 5.66 -6.78
C GLY A 489 2.45 4.24 -6.97
N LEU A 490 2.26 3.72 -8.18
CA LEU A 490 2.80 2.43 -8.62
C LEU A 490 3.91 2.64 -9.64
N ARG A 491 4.97 1.82 -9.52
CA ARG A 491 6.08 1.74 -10.47
C ARG A 491 6.13 0.33 -11.05
N LEU A 492 6.37 0.23 -12.35
CA LEU A 492 6.48 -1.03 -13.08
C LEU A 492 7.90 -1.18 -13.64
N TYR A 493 8.54 -2.28 -13.29
CA TYR A 493 9.88 -2.61 -13.76
C TYR A 493 9.82 -3.88 -14.62
N SER A 494 10.62 -3.91 -15.70
CA SER A 494 10.76 -5.12 -16.50
C SER A 494 11.71 -6.11 -15.81
N SER A 495 11.32 -7.37 -15.73
CA SER A 495 12.18 -8.45 -15.22
C SER A 495 13.40 -8.73 -16.13
N LEU A 496 13.46 -8.12 -17.34
CA LEU A 496 14.60 -8.19 -18.24
C LEU A 496 15.61 -7.04 -18.01
N ASP A 497 15.22 -6.01 -17.28
CA ASP A 497 16.08 -4.86 -17.01
C ASP A 497 16.91 -5.08 -15.75
N HIS A 498 18.01 -5.81 -15.91
CA HIS A 498 18.95 -6.13 -14.84
C HIS A 498 19.49 -4.90 -14.12
N GLN A 499 19.83 -3.85 -14.90
CA GLN A 499 20.44 -2.64 -14.34
C GLN A 499 19.44 -1.87 -13.48
N LEU A 500 18.25 -1.59 -14.02
CA LEU A 500 17.24 -0.80 -13.32
C LEU A 500 16.72 -1.52 -12.06
N VAL A 501 16.59 -2.85 -12.11
CA VAL A 501 16.24 -3.64 -10.93
C VAL A 501 17.38 -3.64 -9.90
N GLY A 502 18.64 -3.67 -10.34
CA GLY A 502 19.82 -3.54 -9.49
C GLY A 502 19.87 -2.17 -8.77
N GLU A 503 19.61 -1.08 -9.50
CA GLU A 503 19.52 0.28 -8.94
C GLU A 503 18.37 0.38 -7.93
N LEU A 504 17.22 -0.21 -8.23
CA LEU A 504 16.06 -0.25 -7.32
C LEU A 504 16.39 -0.97 -6.00
N VAL A 505 17.15 -2.05 -6.03
CA VAL A 505 17.58 -2.81 -4.83
C VAL A 505 18.37 -1.92 -3.86
N THR A 506 19.16 -0.99 -4.36
CA THR A 506 20.01 -0.09 -3.54
C THR A 506 19.33 1.19 -3.09
N ASP A 507 18.07 1.44 -3.50
CA ASP A 507 17.33 2.65 -3.14
C ASP A 507 17.07 2.72 -1.63
N GLU A 508 17.48 3.81 -0.98
CA GLU A 508 17.30 4.06 0.46
C GLU A 508 15.85 4.39 0.85
N SER A 509 14.99 4.65 -0.11
CA SER A 509 13.56 4.93 0.14
C SER A 509 12.72 3.68 0.44
N TRP A 510 13.27 2.48 0.32
CA TRP A 510 12.58 1.26 0.76
C TRP A 510 12.27 1.25 2.26
N SER A 511 11.16 0.63 2.63
CA SER A 511 11.01 0.11 3.99
C SER A 511 11.86 -1.16 4.19
N ASN A 512 12.27 -1.44 5.41
CA ASN A 512 13.15 -2.59 5.68
C ASN A 512 12.48 -3.93 5.37
N GLU A 513 11.21 -4.10 5.76
CA GLU A 513 10.42 -5.28 5.44
C GLU A 513 10.07 -5.35 3.94
N GLY A 514 9.88 -4.20 3.30
CA GLY A 514 9.60 -4.12 1.86
C GLY A 514 10.77 -4.62 1.03
N ILE A 515 12.00 -4.18 1.33
CA ILE A 515 13.18 -4.65 0.62
C ILE A 515 13.49 -6.12 0.95
N PHE A 516 13.27 -6.58 2.19
CA PHE A 516 13.38 -8.00 2.55
C PHE A 516 12.49 -8.87 1.65
N ALA A 517 11.20 -8.54 1.54
CA ALA A 517 10.27 -9.30 0.71
C ALA A 517 10.61 -9.19 -0.79
N PHE A 518 11.05 -8.01 -1.24
CA PHE A 518 11.49 -7.81 -2.63
C PHE A 518 12.65 -8.73 -2.97
N LEU A 519 13.69 -8.77 -2.15
CA LEU A 519 14.87 -9.61 -2.36
C LEU A 519 14.53 -11.11 -2.35
N GLN A 520 13.72 -11.57 -1.41
CA GLN A 520 13.25 -12.96 -1.36
C GLN A 520 12.39 -13.29 -2.60
N GLY A 521 11.51 -12.38 -3.02
CA GLY A 521 10.70 -12.55 -4.21
C GLY A 521 11.52 -12.59 -5.50
N ILE A 522 12.49 -11.70 -5.69
CA ILE A 522 13.39 -11.67 -6.86
C ILE A 522 14.20 -12.96 -6.96
N ARG A 523 14.76 -13.45 -5.85
CA ARG A 523 15.49 -14.73 -5.81
C ARG A 523 14.60 -15.87 -6.30
N ARG A 524 13.41 -15.98 -5.73
CA ARG A 524 12.47 -17.05 -6.07
C ARG A 524 11.94 -16.94 -7.50
N LEU A 525 11.65 -15.73 -7.99
CA LEU A 525 11.21 -15.50 -9.36
C LEU A 525 12.29 -15.90 -10.37
N ARG A 526 13.56 -15.58 -10.07
CA ARG A 526 14.70 -15.96 -10.90
C ARG A 526 14.88 -17.48 -10.98
N GLU A 527 14.71 -18.21 -9.87
CA GLU A 527 14.80 -19.68 -9.84
C GLU A 527 13.67 -20.37 -10.59
N SER A 528 12.48 -19.81 -10.57
CA SER A 528 11.27 -20.43 -11.11
C SER A 528 10.99 -20.11 -12.58
N SER A 529 11.78 -19.22 -13.24
CA SER A 529 11.44 -18.71 -14.56
C SER A 529 12.67 -18.30 -15.39
N ASP A 530 13.23 -19.24 -16.15
CA ASP A 530 14.46 -19.02 -16.92
C ASP A 530 14.30 -18.10 -18.15
N VAL A 531 13.14 -18.10 -18.80
CA VAL A 531 12.97 -17.48 -20.14
C VAL A 531 12.51 -16.01 -20.04
N ARG A 532 11.86 -15.63 -18.95
CA ARG A 532 11.24 -14.31 -18.79
C ARG A 532 12.02 -13.37 -17.85
N THR A 533 13.19 -13.79 -17.37
CA THR A 533 13.91 -13.03 -16.35
C THR A 533 15.39 -12.88 -16.68
N LYS A 534 15.90 -11.66 -16.53
CA LYS A 534 17.33 -11.31 -16.49
C LYS A 534 17.61 -10.56 -15.17
N LEU A 535 17.02 -11.04 -14.08
CA LEU A 535 17.09 -10.40 -12.78
C LEU A 535 18.50 -10.47 -12.18
N PRO A 536 18.90 -9.49 -11.36
CA PRO A 536 20.19 -9.53 -10.67
C PRO A 536 20.28 -10.77 -9.75
N PHE A 537 21.50 -11.26 -9.57
CA PHE A 537 21.78 -12.29 -8.58
C PHE A 537 21.81 -11.65 -7.19
N ILE A 538 20.98 -12.20 -6.30
CA ILE A 538 20.93 -11.78 -4.91
C ILE A 538 21.49 -12.92 -4.06
N GLN A 539 22.60 -12.67 -3.40
CA GLN A 539 23.21 -13.61 -2.46
C GLN A 539 22.80 -13.22 -1.04
N VAL A 540 22.13 -14.12 -0.33
CA VAL A 540 21.89 -13.94 1.11
C VAL A 540 23.21 -14.15 1.83
N ASN A 541 23.56 -13.21 2.71
CA ASN A 541 24.76 -13.33 3.51
C ASN A 541 24.45 -14.25 4.70
N PRO A 542 25.35 -15.21 5.03
CA PRO A 542 25.19 -16.02 6.23
C PRO A 542 25.17 -15.13 7.46
N GLY A 543 24.42 -15.51 8.49
CA GLY A 543 24.44 -14.82 9.77
C GLY A 543 25.85 -14.86 10.37
N GLU A 544 26.38 -13.67 10.71
CA GLU A 544 27.63 -13.54 11.47
C GLU A 544 27.43 -13.89 12.93
#